data_6d1b997adccc5186571392d898022f60
#
_entry.id   6d1b997adccc5186571392d898022f60
#
_cell.length_a   1.000
_cell.length_b   1.000
_cell.length_c   1.000
_cell.angle_alpha   90.00
_cell.angle_beta   90.00
_cell.angle_gamma   90.00
#
_symmetry.space_group_name_H-M   'P 1'
#
loop_
_entity.id
_entity.type
_entity.pdbx_description
1 polymer ?
#
loop_
_entity_poly.entity_id
_entity_poly.type
_entity_poly.pdbx_seq_one_letter_code
_entity_poly.pdbx_strand_id
1 'polypeptide(L)' 'MIVQDKVHVLGRGWVILSEADEPPTLKDMVLAGDKYFSIVGVERVSFSKSFGLILVPNDEANAAISIGDTIEIIKAK' A
#
# COMPACT_ATOMS: atom_id res chain seq x y z
N MET A 1 0.60 -1.31 10.07
CA MET A 1 1.88 -0.90 9.44
C MET A 1 1.87 0.61 9.19
N ILE A 2 3.04 1.20 9.18
CA ILE A 2 3.19 2.65 9.01
C ILE A 2 3.66 2.95 7.60
N VAL A 3 3.02 3.94 6.98
CA VAL A 3 3.41 4.39 5.64
C VAL A 3 4.73 5.14 5.71
N GLN A 4 5.75 4.60 5.04
CA GLN A 4 7.09 5.16 5.04
C GLN A 4 7.28 6.24 3.99
N ASP A 5 6.65 6.06 2.82
CA ASP A 5 6.79 6.98 1.70
C ASP A 5 5.67 6.76 0.70
N LYS A 6 5.52 7.72 -0.21
CA LYS A 6 4.63 7.62 -1.37
C LYS A 6 5.40 8.10 -2.59
N VAL A 7 5.41 7.31 -3.64
CA VAL A 7 6.17 7.61 -4.87
C VAL A 7 5.24 7.52 -6.06
N HIS A 8 5.24 8.55 -6.91
CA HIS A 8 4.51 8.50 -8.17
C HIS A 8 5.40 7.88 -9.24
N VAL A 9 4.94 6.78 -9.82
CA VAL A 9 5.66 6.05 -10.87
C VAL A 9 4.92 6.23 -12.19
N LEU A 10 5.62 6.73 -13.18
CA LEU A 10 5.04 6.96 -14.50
C LEU A 10 4.49 5.64 -15.07
N GLY A 11 3.23 5.67 -15.49
CA GLY A 11 2.54 4.50 -16.03
C GLY A 11 1.95 3.56 -14.98
N ARG A 12 2.24 3.78 -13.68
CA ARG A 12 1.72 2.94 -12.60
C ARG A 12 0.87 3.69 -11.58
N GLY A 13 1.12 4.99 -11.41
CA GLY A 13 0.44 5.83 -10.43
C GLY A 13 1.19 5.90 -9.12
N TRP A 14 0.46 6.13 -8.03
CA TRP A 14 1.04 6.27 -6.71
C TRP A 14 1.32 4.90 -6.10
N VAL A 15 2.53 4.75 -5.57
CA VAL A 15 2.98 3.55 -4.88
C VAL A 15 3.17 3.92 -3.40
N ILE A 16 2.52 3.17 -2.52
CA ILE A 16 2.59 3.37 -1.07
C ILE A 16 3.65 2.41 -0.52
N LEU A 17 4.69 2.96 0.11
CA LEU A 17 5.76 2.17 0.70
C LEU A 17 5.52 1.95 2.18
N SER A 18 5.56 0.70 2.61
CA SER A 18 5.38 0.33 4.00
C SER A 18 6.10 -0.98 4.31
N GLU A 19 6.44 -1.20 5.59
CA GLU A 19 7.00 -2.47 6.04
C GLU A 19 5.89 -3.45 6.42
N ALA A 20 6.11 -4.72 6.15
CA ALA A 20 5.21 -5.78 6.57
C ALA A 20 6.00 -7.05 6.89
N ASP A 21 5.59 -7.76 7.94
CA ASP A 21 6.22 -9.03 8.31
C ASP A 21 5.85 -10.13 7.33
N GLU A 22 4.61 -10.11 6.84
CA GLU A 22 4.15 -11.02 5.79
C GLU A 22 3.95 -10.26 4.49
N PRO A 23 4.38 -10.82 3.35
CA PRO A 23 4.17 -10.16 2.07
C PRO A 23 2.66 -9.97 1.79
N PRO A 24 2.23 -8.74 1.50
CA PRO A 24 0.86 -8.53 1.01
C PRO A 24 0.66 -9.22 -0.33
N THR A 25 -0.58 -9.57 -0.65
CA THR A 25 -0.92 -10.20 -1.92
C THR A 25 -1.98 -9.39 -2.67
N LEU A 26 -2.17 -9.69 -3.95
CA LEU A 26 -3.18 -9.03 -4.77
C LEU A 26 -4.61 -9.34 -4.32
N LYS A 27 -4.79 -10.33 -3.43
CA LYS A 27 -6.09 -10.68 -2.88
C LYS A 27 -6.42 -9.89 -1.61
N ASP A 28 -5.41 -9.29 -1.01
CA ASP A 28 -5.58 -8.54 0.24
C ASP A 28 -6.13 -7.14 -0.04
N MET A 29 -6.62 -6.50 1.00
CA MET A 29 -7.08 -5.12 0.96
C MET A 29 -6.33 -4.28 1.97
N VAL A 30 -6.35 -2.98 1.79
CA VAL A 30 -5.79 -2.02 2.74
C VAL A 30 -6.95 -1.24 3.36
N LEU A 31 -6.96 -1.17 4.68
CA LEU A 31 -7.84 -0.29 5.42
C LEU A 31 -7.04 0.93 5.87
N ALA A 32 -7.48 2.10 5.42
CA ALA A 32 -6.90 3.39 5.80
C ALA A 32 -8.00 4.26 6.39
N GLY A 33 -7.94 4.47 7.71
CA GLY A 33 -9.05 5.11 8.41
C GLY A 33 -10.30 4.26 8.33
N ASP A 34 -11.34 4.76 7.67
CA ASP A 34 -12.60 4.06 7.45
C ASP A 34 -12.79 3.61 5.99
N LYS A 35 -11.75 3.70 5.18
CA LYS A 35 -11.82 3.38 3.75
C LYS A 35 -11.00 2.16 3.41
N TYR A 36 -11.55 1.32 2.53
CA TYR A 36 -10.88 0.13 2.00
C TYR A 36 -10.40 0.37 0.59
N PHE A 37 -9.20 -0.11 0.30
CA PHE A 37 -8.62 -0.04 -1.04
C PHE A 37 -8.15 -1.44 -1.45
N SER A 38 -8.33 -1.78 -2.72
CA SER A 38 -7.85 -3.04 -3.25
C SER A 38 -6.40 -2.92 -3.67
N ILE A 39 -5.63 -3.97 -3.43
CA ILE A 39 -4.23 -4.06 -3.85
C ILE A 39 -4.19 -4.66 -5.25
N VAL A 40 -3.66 -3.91 -6.22
CA VAL A 40 -3.54 -4.37 -7.60
C VAL A 40 -2.08 -4.53 -8.04
N GLY A 41 -1.15 -4.14 -7.19
CA GLY A 41 0.28 -4.35 -7.44
C GLY A 41 1.03 -4.41 -6.12
N VAL A 42 2.01 -5.31 -6.06
CA VAL A 42 2.92 -5.43 -4.92
C VAL A 42 4.33 -5.49 -5.45
N GLU A 43 5.19 -4.59 -5.00
CA GLU A 43 6.60 -4.59 -5.36
C GLU A 43 7.43 -4.76 -4.10
N ARG A 44 8.38 -5.69 -4.13
CA ARG A 44 9.28 -5.91 -3.02
C ARG A 44 10.51 -5.01 -3.18
N VAL A 45 10.84 -4.30 -2.11
CA VAL A 45 12.09 -3.54 -2.06
C VAL A 45 13.21 -4.48 -1.62
N SER A 46 14.25 -4.58 -2.45
CA SER A 46 15.38 -5.51 -2.21
C SER A 46 16.03 -5.28 -0.85
N PHE A 47 16.35 -6.38 -0.18
CA PHE A 47 17.07 -6.38 1.10
C PHE A 47 16.34 -5.67 2.24
N SER A 48 15.02 -5.55 2.16
CA SER A 48 14.26 -4.93 3.24
C SER A 48 12.92 -5.65 3.43
N LYS A 49 12.21 -5.29 4.50
CA LYS A 49 10.84 -5.75 4.73
C LYS A 49 9.81 -4.79 4.11
N SER A 50 10.27 -3.82 3.36
CA SER A 50 9.40 -2.83 2.73
C SER A 50 8.78 -3.36 1.46
N PHE A 51 7.51 -3.00 1.26
CA PHE A 51 6.74 -3.33 0.05
C PHE A 51 6.14 -2.06 -0.52
N GLY A 52 6.14 -1.97 -1.84
CA GLY A 52 5.39 -0.96 -2.55
C GLY A 52 4.02 -1.51 -2.92
N LEU A 53 2.97 -0.81 -2.51
CA LEU A 53 1.59 -1.20 -2.76
C LEU A 53 0.95 -0.24 -3.75
N ILE A 54 0.39 -0.79 -4.80
CA ILE A 54 -0.42 -0.03 -5.75
C ILE A 54 -1.88 -0.31 -5.43
N LEU A 55 -2.59 0.73 -5.02
CA LEU A 55 -3.97 0.62 -4.54
C LEU A 55 -4.94 1.23 -5.55
N VAL A 56 -6.16 0.77 -5.54
CA VAL A 56 -7.23 1.35 -6.35
C VAL A 56 -8.45 1.63 -5.47
N PRO A 57 -9.16 2.74 -5.70
CA PRO A 57 -8.87 3.82 -6.65
C PRO A 57 -7.58 4.57 -6.28
N ASN A 58 -6.67 4.71 -7.23
CA ASN A 58 -5.30 5.15 -6.93
C ASN A 58 -5.21 6.59 -6.43
N ASP A 59 -5.87 7.53 -7.09
CA ASP A 59 -5.82 8.93 -6.66
C ASP A 59 -6.52 9.13 -5.31
N GLU A 60 -7.60 8.41 -5.06
CA GLU A 60 -8.29 8.46 -3.77
C GLU A 60 -7.42 7.87 -2.65
N ALA A 61 -6.72 6.77 -2.92
CA ALA A 61 -5.81 6.18 -1.96
C ALA A 61 -4.67 7.14 -1.63
N ASN A 62 -4.08 7.79 -2.64
CA ASN A 62 -3.04 8.78 -2.41
C ASN A 62 -3.54 9.95 -1.56
N ALA A 63 -4.76 10.43 -1.81
CA ALA A 63 -5.33 11.53 -1.04
C ALA A 63 -5.66 11.13 0.40
N ALA A 64 -6.09 9.88 0.62
CA ALA A 64 -6.51 9.40 1.93
C ALA A 64 -5.34 8.95 2.82
N ILE A 65 -4.21 8.61 2.24
CA ILE A 65 -3.06 8.04 2.95
C ILE A 65 -1.90 9.01 2.91
N SER A 66 -1.40 9.37 4.09
CA SER A 66 -0.24 10.26 4.23
C SER A 66 0.96 9.52 4.80
N ILE A 67 2.15 10.01 4.51
CA ILE A 67 3.38 9.48 5.11
C ILE A 67 3.26 9.59 6.63
N GLY A 68 3.58 8.50 7.32
CA GLY A 68 3.45 8.41 8.77
C GLY A 68 2.11 7.85 9.26
N ASP A 69 1.11 7.73 8.38
CA ASP A 69 -0.18 7.13 8.74
C ASP A 69 -0.02 5.65 9.05
N THR A 70 -0.89 5.16 9.92
CA THR A 70 -1.03 3.72 10.15
C THR A 70 -2.12 3.17 9.24
N ILE A 71 -1.78 2.14 8.48
CA ILE A 71 -2.72 1.41 7.64
C ILE A 71 -2.74 -0.06 8.07
N GLU A 72 -3.79 -0.76 7.71
CA GLU A 72 -3.95 -2.17 8.05
C GLU A 72 -4.13 -3.00 6.77
N ILE A 73 -3.41 -4.13 6.69
CA ILE A 73 -3.61 -5.09 5.63
C ILE A 73 -4.66 -6.09 6.08
N ILE A 74 -5.75 -6.16 5.34
CA ILE A 74 -6.83 -7.11 5.59
C ILE A 74 -6.55 -8.32 4.72
N LYS A 75 -6.14 -9.40 5.35
CA LYS A 75 -5.78 -10.63 4.65
C LYS A 75 -7.00 -11.32 4.07
N ALA A 76 -6.88 -11.77 2.83
CA ALA A 76 -7.89 -12.62 2.21
C ALA A 76 -7.89 -14.00 2.88
N LYS A 77 -9.08 -14.56 3.00
CA LYS A 77 -9.24 -15.93 3.54
C LYS A 77 -9.00 -16.98 2.47
#